data_fb69f7a1f60c5dbded23c352783a035c
#
_entry.id   fb69f7a1f60c5dbded23c352783a035c
#
_cell.length_a   1.000
_cell.length_b   1.000
_cell.length_c   1.000
_cell.angle_alpha   90.00
_cell.angle_beta   90.00
_cell.angle_gamma   90.00
#
_symmetry.space_group_name_H-M   'P 1'
#
loop_
_entity.id
_entity.type
_entity.pdbx_description
1 polymer ?
#
loop_
_entity_poly.entity_id
_entity_poly.type
_entity_poly.pdbx_seq_one_letter_code
_entity_poly.pdbx_strand_id
1 'polypeptide(L)'
;MAFDNNKLGELRPNQIITTFGPGSVVDAVKDSVTILDISYWKQKGQKIIDGRLASYLGVDCFFMPRTSFSGDVPVVTFPYWHVCSNLKCGRLFDARKNFDLDKYLKYGVTCPECHRPAYPSRFITICEDGHMSDFPWKWWVHRGNLDCNGTLKMYSTGNTSTLADMWVECSCGAKRSMSGATQRENFEDIACPGHHPFRPSVKNQRCNKPVIPSQRGASNVYFAVSRSAISIPPWINPLYNLIDEHLRDIELAKQLMGDEGITKIYEMYFSAYTRNEFDEALERRMSNIKEFTEIKQMEYNAITHHNDPAYESNKKHFKAEEDALPGYLQKYFSRIIRVTRLREVRVLLGFTRVEAPDPDADEQPNVVALSKGKQERWLPAAEVNGEGIFVEFNKDTLAAWLNSPAVKGLSQKYSDSYREFCESKGWTITVVRNAVYVLMHTFAHLMIKQMSMSSGYSSSAIRERIYFGDKMSGILLYTGSSDKEGSLGGLVELGNIDQMTNLMRDAFQEALVCTNDPECMSNLPAGKNSNGAACHSCCMISETACENGNRMLDRGLVVPIPEREECSYFKELVSELCQVEI
;
A
#
# COMPACT_ATOMS: atom_id res chain seq x y z
N MET A 1 -12.17 -21.06 27.55
CA MET A 1 -11.89 -20.97 26.09
C MET A 1 -10.80 -21.99 25.81
N ALA A 2 -11.09 -23.03 25.05
CA ALA A 2 -10.06 -23.99 24.61
C ALA A 2 -9.23 -23.28 23.52
N PHE A 3 -7.97 -22.98 23.79
CA PHE A 3 -7.04 -22.51 22.76
C PHE A 3 -6.85 -23.64 21.75
N ASP A 4 -7.19 -23.39 20.50
CA ASP A 4 -6.86 -24.29 19.41
C ASP A 4 -5.32 -24.32 19.29
N ASN A 5 -4.72 -25.46 19.66
CA ASN A 5 -3.26 -25.62 19.72
C ASN A 5 -2.55 -25.45 18.37
N ASN A 6 -3.31 -25.40 17.27
CA ASN A 6 -2.79 -25.22 15.91
C ASN A 6 -2.70 -23.76 15.47
N LYS A 7 -3.20 -22.81 16.27
CA LYS A 7 -3.23 -21.39 15.94
C LYS A 7 -1.91 -20.72 16.36
N LEU A 8 -1.18 -20.15 15.41
CA LEU A 8 0.12 -19.51 15.64
C LEU A 8 0.01 -18.03 15.99
N GLY A 9 -1.06 -17.36 15.56
CA GLY A 9 -1.30 -15.94 15.80
C GLY A 9 -2.61 -15.48 15.17
N GLU A 10 -2.93 -14.20 15.32
CA GLU A 10 -4.11 -13.56 14.75
C GLU A 10 -3.70 -12.34 13.91
N LEU A 11 -4.26 -12.24 12.71
CA LEU A 11 -4.12 -11.09 11.82
C LEU A 11 -5.51 -10.56 11.46
N ARG A 12 -5.64 -9.24 11.43
CA ARG A 12 -6.84 -8.60 10.90
C ARG A 12 -6.87 -8.71 9.37
N PRO A 13 -8.03 -8.84 8.71
CA PRO A 13 -8.13 -8.93 7.26
C PRO A 13 -7.38 -7.80 6.54
N ASN A 14 -7.52 -6.57 7.01
CA ASN A 14 -6.84 -5.43 6.41
C ASN A 14 -5.30 -5.52 6.51
N GLN A 15 -4.75 -6.09 7.59
CA GLN A 15 -3.31 -6.33 7.72
C GLN A 15 -2.79 -7.32 6.66
N ILE A 16 -3.61 -8.32 6.30
CA ILE A 16 -3.27 -9.28 5.24
C ILE A 16 -3.25 -8.59 3.86
N ILE A 17 -4.10 -7.59 3.65
CA ILE A 17 -4.14 -6.85 2.39
C ILE A 17 -3.02 -5.81 2.27
N THR A 18 -2.57 -5.23 3.40
CA THR A 18 -1.66 -4.08 3.37
C THR A 18 -0.22 -4.40 3.77
N THR A 19 -0.03 -5.34 4.70
CA THR A 19 1.28 -5.54 5.35
C THR A 19 1.74 -6.98 5.34
N PHE A 20 0.83 -7.93 5.60
CA PHE A 20 1.14 -9.33 5.82
C PHE A 20 0.42 -10.23 4.83
N GLY A 21 0.51 -9.93 3.52
CA GLY A 21 -0.07 -10.76 2.47
C GLY A 21 0.77 -12.00 2.14
N PRO A 22 0.32 -12.82 1.16
CA PRO A 22 1.09 -13.96 0.68
C PRO A 22 2.53 -13.61 0.33
N GLY A 23 3.49 -14.35 0.88
CA GLY A 23 4.92 -14.09 0.70
C GLY A 23 5.55 -13.13 1.73
N SER A 24 4.78 -12.52 2.61
CA SER A 24 5.30 -11.74 3.74
C SER A 24 5.86 -12.64 4.84
N VAL A 25 6.71 -12.09 5.70
CA VAL A 25 7.21 -12.74 6.91
C VAL A 25 6.51 -12.13 8.11
N VAL A 26 5.94 -12.97 8.96
CA VAL A 26 5.19 -12.59 10.16
C VAL A 26 5.83 -13.23 11.38
N ASP A 27 6.13 -12.41 12.38
CA ASP A 27 6.57 -12.92 13.68
C ASP A 27 5.35 -13.32 14.50
N ALA A 28 5.15 -14.63 14.69
CA ALA A 28 4.13 -15.21 15.55
C ALA A 28 4.71 -15.47 16.95
N VAL A 29 3.84 -15.87 17.90
CA VAL A 29 4.22 -16.02 19.31
C VAL A 29 5.36 -17.05 19.53
N LYS A 30 5.39 -18.12 18.73
CA LYS A 30 6.35 -19.22 18.92
C LYS A 30 7.45 -19.25 17.85
N ASP A 31 7.22 -18.60 16.71
CA ASP A 31 8.12 -18.68 15.55
C ASP A 31 7.85 -17.54 14.56
N SER A 32 8.62 -17.51 13.50
CA SER A 32 8.38 -16.66 12.34
C SER A 32 7.84 -17.52 11.19
N VAL A 33 6.86 -17.00 10.47
CA VAL A 33 6.16 -17.71 9.39
C VAL A 33 6.02 -16.85 8.15
N THR A 34 5.87 -17.49 6.98
CA THR A 34 5.42 -16.79 5.76
C THR A 34 4.02 -17.25 5.36
N ILE A 35 3.20 -16.29 4.93
CA ILE A 35 1.83 -16.57 4.47
C ILE A 35 1.89 -17.21 3.10
N LEU A 36 1.16 -18.32 2.92
CA LEU A 36 1.14 -19.08 1.68
C LEU A 36 0.34 -18.35 0.56
N ASP A 37 0.70 -18.67 -0.66
CA ASP A 37 0.01 -18.34 -1.90
C ASP A 37 -1.51 -18.61 -1.81
N ILE A 38 -2.34 -17.77 -2.43
CA ILE A 38 -3.81 -17.87 -2.34
C ILE A 38 -4.38 -19.19 -2.88
N SER A 39 -3.64 -19.91 -3.73
CA SER A 39 -4.05 -21.24 -4.20
C SER A 39 -4.09 -22.30 -3.08
N TYR A 40 -3.41 -22.06 -1.97
CA TYR A 40 -3.48 -22.89 -0.76
C TYR A 40 -4.64 -22.52 0.19
N TRP A 41 -5.35 -21.41 -0.06
CA TRP A 41 -6.45 -20.95 0.78
C TRP A 41 -7.72 -21.77 0.49
N LYS A 42 -7.94 -22.82 1.26
CA LYS A 42 -9.06 -23.76 1.07
C LYS A 42 -10.42 -23.13 1.28
N GLN A 43 -10.50 -22.11 2.13
CA GLN A 43 -11.75 -21.44 2.47
C GLN A 43 -11.59 -19.93 2.28
N LYS A 44 -12.63 -19.34 1.71
CA LYS A 44 -12.74 -17.90 1.48
C LYS A 44 -13.66 -17.29 2.53
N GLY A 45 -13.41 -16.04 2.90
CA GLY A 45 -14.30 -15.28 3.78
C GLY A 45 -15.51 -14.70 3.03
N GLN A 46 -16.01 -13.58 3.50
CA GLN A 46 -17.12 -12.87 2.88
C GLN A 46 -16.74 -12.42 1.46
N LYS A 47 -17.68 -12.61 0.51
CA LYS A 47 -17.55 -12.05 -0.84
C LYS A 47 -17.70 -10.54 -0.78
N ILE A 48 -16.78 -9.84 -1.45
CA ILE A 48 -16.76 -8.39 -1.59
C ILE A 48 -17.03 -8.06 -3.05
N ILE A 49 -17.92 -7.12 -3.29
CA ILE A 49 -18.34 -6.72 -4.63
C ILE A 49 -17.93 -5.26 -4.87
N ASP A 50 -17.17 -5.03 -5.93
CA ASP A 50 -16.98 -3.76 -6.63
C ASP A 50 -16.74 -4.07 -8.11
N GLY A 51 -17.79 -3.93 -8.91
CA GLY A 51 -17.80 -4.34 -10.32
C GLY A 51 -16.80 -3.54 -11.18
N ARG A 52 -16.52 -2.28 -10.85
CA ARG A 52 -15.55 -1.44 -11.57
C ARG A 52 -14.13 -1.97 -11.37
N LEU A 53 -13.78 -2.19 -10.10
CA LEU A 53 -12.45 -2.68 -9.76
C LEU A 53 -12.24 -4.12 -10.27
N ALA A 54 -13.29 -4.96 -10.23
CA ALA A 54 -13.26 -6.31 -10.78
C ALA A 54 -13.07 -6.30 -12.31
N SER A 55 -13.76 -5.41 -13.04
CA SER A 55 -13.60 -5.22 -14.48
C SER A 55 -12.19 -4.78 -14.84
N TYR A 56 -11.66 -3.76 -14.15
CA TYR A 56 -10.30 -3.26 -14.35
C TYR A 56 -9.24 -4.35 -14.12
N LEU A 57 -9.41 -5.15 -13.06
CA LEU A 57 -8.45 -6.20 -12.69
C LEU A 57 -8.65 -7.53 -13.43
N GLY A 58 -9.68 -7.67 -14.26
CA GLY A 58 -9.97 -8.87 -15.02
C GLY A 58 -10.34 -10.09 -14.15
N VAL A 59 -10.99 -9.86 -12.99
CA VAL A 59 -11.44 -10.91 -12.06
C VAL A 59 -12.96 -10.88 -11.87
N ASP A 60 -13.52 -12.00 -11.38
CA ASP A 60 -14.97 -12.11 -11.17
C ASP A 60 -15.43 -11.42 -9.89
N CYS A 61 -14.63 -11.53 -8.82
CA CYS A 61 -14.99 -11.01 -7.50
C CYS A 61 -13.79 -10.97 -6.55
N PHE A 62 -14.04 -10.46 -5.35
CA PHE A 62 -13.08 -10.42 -4.25
C PHE A 62 -13.59 -11.20 -3.05
N PHE A 63 -12.66 -11.68 -2.22
CA PHE A 63 -13.02 -12.30 -0.95
C PHE A 63 -12.17 -11.73 0.19
N MET A 64 -12.82 -11.48 1.31
CA MET A 64 -12.11 -11.15 2.54
C MET A 64 -11.30 -12.37 3.00
N PRO A 65 -10.05 -12.20 3.47
CA PRO A 65 -9.36 -13.25 4.19
C PRO A 65 -10.21 -13.73 5.37
N ARG A 66 -10.32 -15.04 5.54
CA ARG A 66 -11.16 -15.58 6.62
C ARG A 66 -10.52 -15.40 7.98
N THR A 67 -11.29 -14.96 8.96
CA THR A 67 -10.83 -14.63 10.32
C THR A 67 -11.51 -15.42 11.43
N SER A 68 -12.30 -16.46 11.10
CA SER A 68 -13.04 -17.24 12.10
C SER A 68 -12.33 -18.55 12.46
N PHE A 69 -12.64 -19.10 13.64
CA PHE A 69 -12.07 -20.29 14.27
C PHE A 69 -11.95 -21.57 13.39
N SER A 70 -12.51 -21.61 12.21
CA SER A 70 -12.55 -22.79 11.34
C SER A 70 -11.95 -22.57 9.94
N GLY A 71 -11.18 -21.52 9.71
CA GLY A 71 -10.68 -21.24 8.38
C GLY A 71 -9.50 -20.28 8.40
N ASP A 72 -8.37 -20.79 8.86
CA ASP A 72 -7.17 -19.99 9.02
C ASP A 72 -6.47 -19.77 7.67
N VAL A 73 -5.78 -18.65 7.57
CA VAL A 73 -4.86 -18.37 6.47
C VAL A 73 -3.66 -19.30 6.63
N PRO A 74 -3.34 -20.15 5.64
CA PRO A 74 -2.27 -21.11 5.76
C PRO A 74 -0.91 -20.45 5.73
N VAL A 75 0.01 -20.96 6.55
CA VAL A 75 1.38 -20.46 6.69
C VAL A 75 2.39 -21.60 6.67
N VAL A 76 3.66 -21.27 6.45
CA VAL A 76 4.80 -22.17 6.63
C VAL A 76 5.88 -21.46 7.44
N THR A 77 6.61 -22.21 8.25
CA THR A 77 7.74 -21.65 9.02
C THR A 77 8.81 -21.11 8.08
N PHE A 78 9.27 -19.90 8.34
CA PHE A 78 10.38 -19.25 7.63
C PHE A 78 10.88 -18.05 8.46
N PRO A 79 12.20 -17.85 8.59
CA PRO A 79 13.31 -18.61 8.00
C PRO A 79 13.47 -20.01 8.62
N TYR A 80 14.09 -20.92 7.89
CA TYR A 80 14.31 -22.29 8.37
C TYR A 80 15.47 -22.40 9.35
N TRP A 81 16.42 -21.45 9.29
CA TRP A 81 17.55 -21.43 10.21
C TRP A 81 17.20 -20.77 11.54
N HIS A 82 17.54 -21.46 12.63
CA HIS A 82 17.24 -21.04 14.00
C HIS A 82 18.51 -20.98 14.85
N VAL A 83 18.46 -20.13 15.87
CA VAL A 83 19.52 -19.95 16.87
C VAL A 83 19.04 -20.42 18.23
N CYS A 84 19.82 -21.24 18.90
CA CYS A 84 19.52 -21.69 20.25
C CYS A 84 19.51 -20.53 21.24
N SER A 85 18.49 -20.42 22.08
CA SER A 85 18.36 -19.38 23.11
C SER A 85 19.36 -19.52 24.26
N ASN A 86 20.00 -20.67 24.41
CA ASN A 86 21.02 -20.90 25.42
C ASN A 86 22.36 -20.30 24.91
N LEU A 87 22.79 -19.20 25.50
CA LEU A 87 24.02 -18.49 25.13
C LEU A 87 25.30 -19.35 25.20
N LYS A 88 25.34 -20.37 26.09
CA LYS A 88 26.48 -21.29 26.14
C LYS A 88 26.49 -22.27 24.97
N CYS A 89 25.33 -22.63 24.45
CA CYS A 89 25.16 -23.50 23.30
C CYS A 89 25.29 -22.71 22.00
N GLY A 90 24.44 -21.69 21.79
CA GLY A 90 24.43 -20.81 20.62
C GLY A 90 24.31 -21.52 19.28
N ARG A 91 23.85 -22.78 19.25
CA ARG A 91 23.75 -23.59 18.03
C ARG A 91 22.92 -22.88 16.96
N LEU A 92 23.46 -22.76 15.77
CA LEU A 92 22.80 -22.25 14.57
C LEU A 92 22.53 -23.44 13.64
N PHE A 93 21.26 -23.72 13.33
CA PHE A 93 20.85 -24.95 12.65
C PHE A 93 19.61 -24.77 11.77
N ASP A 94 19.48 -25.63 10.76
CA ASP A 94 18.30 -25.73 9.90
C ASP A 94 17.24 -26.61 10.59
N ALA A 95 16.12 -26.01 10.99
CA ALA A 95 15.06 -26.67 11.74
C ALA A 95 14.32 -27.76 10.93
N ARG A 96 14.39 -27.73 9.58
CA ARG A 96 13.74 -28.76 8.75
C ARG A 96 14.33 -30.15 8.92
N LYS A 97 15.60 -30.26 9.29
CA LYS A 97 16.30 -31.54 9.38
C LYS A 97 15.74 -32.49 10.44
N ASN A 98 15.10 -31.94 11.47
CA ASN A 98 14.55 -32.71 12.59
C ASN A 98 13.16 -32.16 12.98
N PHE A 99 12.36 -31.77 11.98
CA PHE A 99 11.04 -31.19 12.23
C PHE A 99 10.05 -32.25 12.69
N ASP A 100 9.42 -32.01 13.83
CA ASP A 100 8.36 -32.82 14.44
C ASP A 100 7.19 -31.87 14.70
N LEU A 101 6.08 -32.05 14.00
CA LEU A 101 4.93 -31.15 14.06
C LEU A 101 4.30 -31.11 15.46
N ASP A 102 4.15 -32.24 16.15
CA ASP A 102 3.52 -32.30 17.47
C ASP A 102 4.37 -31.58 18.52
N LYS A 103 5.68 -31.77 18.48
CA LYS A 103 6.62 -31.03 19.33
C LYS A 103 6.62 -29.55 19.00
N TYR A 104 6.59 -29.19 17.70
CA TYR A 104 6.54 -27.81 17.26
C TYR A 104 5.29 -27.08 17.77
N LEU A 105 4.12 -27.69 17.61
CA LEU A 105 2.87 -27.09 18.07
C LEU A 105 2.85 -26.89 19.60
N LYS A 106 3.50 -27.76 20.35
CA LYS A 106 3.55 -27.70 21.81
C LYS A 106 4.62 -26.75 22.34
N TYR A 107 5.83 -26.79 21.78
CA TYR A 107 7.01 -26.14 22.34
C TYR A 107 7.69 -25.13 21.42
N GLY A 108 7.24 -24.99 20.16
CA GLY A 108 7.99 -24.27 19.12
C GLY A 108 9.24 -25.05 18.68
N VAL A 109 10.17 -24.35 18.01
CA VAL A 109 11.44 -24.95 17.58
C VAL A 109 12.36 -25.11 18.77
N THR A 110 12.92 -26.32 18.95
CA THR A 110 13.88 -26.64 20.01
C THR A 110 15.25 -27.01 19.47
N CYS A 111 16.29 -26.63 20.17
CA CYS A 111 17.68 -26.94 19.79
C CYS A 111 17.91 -28.45 19.77
N PRO A 112 18.50 -29.01 18.70
CA PRO A 112 18.76 -30.46 18.64
C PRO A 112 19.85 -30.93 19.62
N GLU A 113 20.64 -30.02 20.16
CA GLU A 113 21.78 -30.36 21.04
C GLU A 113 21.43 -30.23 22.51
N CYS A 114 20.85 -29.12 22.94
CA CYS A 114 20.57 -28.86 24.36
C CYS A 114 19.06 -28.83 24.71
N HIS A 115 18.20 -29.07 23.75
CA HIS A 115 16.73 -29.12 23.87
C HIS A 115 16.07 -27.85 24.43
N ARG A 116 16.80 -26.73 24.50
CA ARG A 116 16.23 -25.42 24.85
C ARG A 116 15.50 -24.81 23.67
N PRO A 117 14.56 -23.88 23.91
CA PRO A 117 13.92 -23.16 22.81
C PRO A 117 14.93 -22.51 21.86
N ALA A 118 14.59 -22.42 20.59
CA ALA A 118 15.36 -21.72 19.59
C ALA A 118 14.47 -20.66 18.91
N TYR A 119 15.05 -19.59 18.46
CA TYR A 119 14.35 -18.50 17.76
C TYR A 119 14.81 -18.41 16.30
N PRO A 120 13.93 -18.00 15.39
CA PRO A 120 14.25 -17.90 13.98
C PRO A 120 15.34 -16.86 13.73
N SER A 121 16.16 -17.10 12.72
CA SER A 121 17.23 -16.19 12.30
C SER A 121 16.69 -14.79 12.01
N ARG A 122 17.44 -13.77 12.41
CA ARG A 122 17.14 -12.37 12.07
C ARG A 122 17.43 -12.05 10.62
N PHE A 123 18.32 -12.81 9.96
CA PHE A 123 18.85 -12.52 8.63
C PHE A 123 18.29 -13.49 7.61
N ILE A 124 17.91 -12.93 6.48
CA ILE A 124 17.44 -13.62 5.29
C ILE A 124 18.08 -12.97 4.06
N THR A 125 17.87 -13.54 2.89
CA THR A 125 18.20 -12.91 1.61
C THR A 125 16.94 -12.79 0.75
N ILE A 126 16.89 -11.68 0.02
CA ILE A 126 15.83 -11.36 -0.95
C ILE A 126 16.45 -10.98 -2.29
N CYS A 127 15.64 -10.89 -3.34
CA CYS A 127 16.06 -10.29 -4.60
C CYS A 127 14.92 -9.50 -5.25
N GLU A 128 15.25 -8.71 -6.27
CA GLU A 128 14.31 -7.85 -7.00
C GLU A 128 13.17 -8.64 -7.69
N ASP A 129 13.41 -9.90 -8.08
CA ASP A 129 12.38 -10.78 -8.67
C ASP A 129 11.47 -11.44 -7.62
N GLY A 130 11.50 -10.96 -6.37
CA GLY A 130 10.62 -11.38 -5.30
C GLY A 130 10.95 -12.72 -4.64
N HIS A 131 12.10 -13.33 -4.94
CA HIS A 131 12.56 -14.52 -4.23
C HIS A 131 13.03 -14.17 -2.81
N MET A 132 12.97 -15.17 -1.93
CA MET A 132 13.39 -15.05 -0.54
C MET A 132 14.00 -16.38 -0.06
N SER A 133 15.12 -16.31 0.65
CA SER A 133 15.84 -17.47 1.13
C SER A 133 16.46 -17.21 2.49
N ASP A 134 16.84 -18.27 3.19
CA ASP A 134 17.66 -18.14 4.38
C ASP A 134 18.98 -17.41 4.06
N PHE A 135 19.54 -16.77 5.07
CA PHE A 135 20.87 -16.21 4.97
C PHE A 135 21.89 -17.34 4.68
N PRO A 136 22.85 -17.17 3.78
CA PRO A 136 23.79 -18.22 3.37
C PRO A 136 24.87 -18.45 4.43
N TRP A 137 24.51 -18.96 5.61
CA TRP A 137 25.33 -19.08 6.80
C TRP A 137 26.66 -19.80 6.56
N LYS A 138 26.64 -20.93 5.88
CA LYS A 138 27.86 -21.70 5.59
C LYS A 138 28.80 -20.91 4.68
N TRP A 139 28.26 -20.33 3.62
CA TRP A 139 29.02 -19.49 2.70
C TRP A 139 29.64 -18.28 3.42
N TRP A 140 28.84 -17.61 4.27
CA TRP A 140 29.31 -16.45 5.02
C TRP A 140 30.54 -16.76 5.89
N VAL A 141 30.47 -17.83 6.68
CA VAL A 141 31.53 -18.22 7.62
C VAL A 141 32.79 -18.66 6.90
N HIS A 142 32.66 -19.40 5.79
CA HIS A 142 33.77 -19.98 5.03
C HIS A 142 34.22 -19.13 3.83
N ARG A 143 33.72 -17.90 3.70
CA ARG A 143 34.09 -16.95 2.63
C ARG A 143 34.00 -17.55 1.22
N GLY A 144 32.88 -18.24 0.96
CA GLY A 144 32.60 -18.85 -0.34
C GLY A 144 32.86 -20.36 -0.44
N ASN A 145 33.66 -20.94 0.43
CA ASN A 145 33.86 -22.39 0.43
C ASN A 145 32.69 -23.13 1.11
N LEU A 146 32.02 -24.03 0.37
CA LEU A 146 30.85 -24.77 0.83
C LEU A 146 31.13 -26.24 1.25
N ASP A 147 32.37 -26.72 1.10
CA ASP A 147 32.73 -28.14 1.29
C ASP A 147 32.80 -28.58 2.78
N CYS A 148 32.39 -27.72 3.68
CA CYS A 148 32.40 -28.00 5.11
C CYS A 148 31.06 -28.52 5.62
N ASN A 149 31.08 -29.67 6.28
CA ASN A 149 29.92 -30.25 6.99
C ASN A 149 29.88 -29.93 8.50
N GLY A 150 30.74 -29.04 8.95
CA GLY A 150 30.80 -28.60 10.35
C GLY A 150 29.50 -27.95 10.83
N THR A 151 29.37 -27.92 12.13
CA THR A 151 28.22 -27.34 12.82
C THR A 151 28.47 -25.88 13.15
N LEU A 152 27.44 -25.03 13.00
CA LEU A 152 27.55 -23.60 13.23
C LEU A 152 27.07 -23.21 14.63
N LYS A 153 27.72 -22.20 15.18
CA LYS A 153 27.37 -21.57 16.46
C LYS A 153 27.38 -20.05 16.27
N MET A 154 26.40 -19.37 16.86
CA MET A 154 26.33 -17.90 16.91
C MET A 154 26.50 -17.44 18.35
N TYR A 155 27.30 -16.41 18.57
CA TYR A 155 27.53 -15.82 19.89
C TYR A 155 27.87 -14.34 19.77
N SER A 156 27.77 -13.60 20.87
CA SER A 156 28.20 -12.20 20.96
C SER A 156 29.43 -12.08 21.86
N THR A 157 30.37 -11.25 21.48
CA THR A 157 31.63 -10.98 22.23
C THR A 157 31.60 -9.66 22.98
N GLY A 158 30.61 -8.78 22.72
CA GLY A 158 30.55 -7.45 23.30
C GLY A 158 29.27 -7.19 24.10
N ASN A 159 29.26 -6.05 24.78
CA ASN A 159 28.10 -5.53 25.52
C ASN A 159 27.23 -4.62 24.66
N THR A 160 27.59 -4.40 23.39
CA THR A 160 26.86 -3.58 22.46
C THR A 160 25.99 -4.45 21.56
N SER A 161 24.85 -3.93 21.12
CA SER A 161 23.93 -4.66 20.23
C SER A 161 24.33 -4.53 18.75
N THR A 162 25.59 -4.27 18.45
CA THR A 162 26.07 -4.07 17.09
C THR A 162 26.32 -5.40 16.36
N LEU A 163 26.18 -5.40 15.04
CA LEU A 163 26.48 -6.58 14.22
C LEU A 163 27.97 -6.96 14.27
N ALA A 164 28.85 -6.03 14.56
CA ALA A 164 30.29 -6.28 14.69
C ALA A 164 30.61 -7.24 15.85
N ASP A 165 29.82 -7.17 16.94
CA ASP A 165 30.00 -8.02 18.11
C ASP A 165 29.39 -9.42 17.96
N MET A 166 28.54 -9.62 16.95
CA MET A 166 27.96 -10.93 16.65
C MET A 166 28.92 -11.75 15.77
N TRP A 167 29.20 -12.97 16.19
CA TRP A 167 30.09 -13.88 15.50
C TRP A 167 29.39 -15.19 15.16
N VAL A 168 29.72 -15.73 13.99
CA VAL A 168 29.36 -17.09 13.62
C VAL A 168 30.64 -17.91 13.47
N GLU A 169 30.67 -19.06 14.10
CA GLU A 169 31.80 -19.98 14.16
C GLU A 169 31.38 -21.37 13.70
N CYS A 170 32.22 -22.02 12.91
CA CYS A 170 32.06 -23.41 12.50
C CYS A 170 32.94 -24.32 13.36
N SER A 171 32.47 -25.55 13.62
CA SER A 171 33.26 -26.57 14.34
C SER A 171 34.60 -26.92 13.65
N CYS A 172 34.79 -26.54 12.39
CA CYS A 172 36.10 -26.67 11.69
C CYS A 172 37.09 -25.58 12.06
N GLY A 173 36.72 -24.60 12.89
CA GLY A 173 37.56 -23.46 13.30
C GLY A 173 37.35 -22.18 12.47
N ALA A 174 36.65 -22.22 11.34
CA ALA A 174 36.32 -21.02 10.57
C ALA A 174 35.35 -20.14 11.37
N LYS A 175 35.63 -18.82 11.41
CA LYS A 175 34.74 -17.84 12.08
C LYS A 175 34.69 -16.51 11.35
N ARG A 176 33.56 -15.85 11.42
CA ARG A 176 33.34 -14.51 10.83
C ARG A 176 32.38 -13.69 11.65
N SER A 177 32.68 -12.40 11.84
CA SER A 177 31.78 -11.43 12.43
C SER A 177 30.59 -11.16 11.48
N MET A 178 29.44 -10.75 12.02
CA MET A 178 28.29 -10.27 11.25
C MET A 178 28.46 -8.82 10.78
N SER A 179 29.61 -8.18 11.02
CA SER A 179 29.93 -6.88 10.43
C SER A 179 29.85 -6.96 8.90
N GLY A 180 29.08 -6.07 8.29
CA GLY A 180 28.85 -6.07 6.85
C GLY A 180 27.86 -7.13 6.33
N ALA A 181 27.23 -7.92 7.22
CA ALA A 181 26.29 -8.96 6.81
C ALA A 181 24.98 -8.45 6.17
N THR A 182 24.74 -7.15 6.20
CA THR A 182 23.60 -6.48 5.53
C THR A 182 24.05 -5.60 4.35
N GLN A 183 25.34 -5.58 4.03
CA GLN A 183 25.88 -4.81 2.92
C GLN A 183 25.84 -5.63 1.63
N ARG A 184 25.22 -5.08 0.58
CA ARG A 184 25.02 -5.75 -0.73
C ARG A 184 26.34 -6.15 -1.38
N GLU A 185 27.34 -5.31 -1.23
CA GLU A 185 28.70 -5.47 -1.82
C GLU A 185 29.38 -6.77 -1.37
N ASN A 186 29.05 -7.25 -0.17
CA ASN A 186 29.60 -8.51 0.35
C ASN A 186 28.93 -9.77 -0.23
N PHE A 187 27.93 -9.63 -1.11
CA PHE A 187 27.12 -10.73 -1.65
C PHE A 187 27.00 -10.71 -3.18
N GLU A 188 27.80 -9.88 -3.88
CA GLU A 188 27.75 -9.75 -5.34
C GLU A 188 28.04 -11.07 -6.08
N ASP A 189 28.86 -11.94 -5.47
CA ASP A 189 29.22 -13.24 -6.03
C ASP A 189 28.17 -14.32 -5.80
N ILE A 190 27.06 -14.01 -5.13
CA ILE A 190 26.00 -14.99 -4.86
C ILE A 190 24.78 -14.72 -5.72
N ALA A 191 24.51 -15.63 -6.66
CA ALA A 191 23.26 -15.63 -7.40
C ALA A 191 22.08 -16.06 -6.51
N CYS A 192 20.92 -15.47 -6.75
CA CYS A 192 19.70 -15.83 -6.07
C CYS A 192 19.32 -17.32 -6.34
N PRO A 193 19.05 -18.11 -5.30
CA PRO A 193 18.66 -19.53 -5.49
C PRO A 193 17.23 -19.70 -6.04
N GLY A 194 16.49 -18.62 -6.32
CA GLY A 194 15.17 -18.67 -6.92
C GLY A 194 14.10 -19.31 -6.05
N HIS A 195 14.22 -19.20 -4.73
CA HIS A 195 13.33 -19.85 -3.77
C HIS A 195 12.13 -18.98 -3.40
N HIS A 196 10.96 -19.61 -3.36
CA HIS A 196 9.71 -19.01 -2.89
C HIS A 196 9.18 -19.80 -1.69
N PRO A 197 9.52 -19.46 -0.44
CA PRO A 197 9.04 -20.19 0.74
C PRO A 197 7.52 -20.27 0.83
N PHE A 198 6.82 -19.26 0.36
CA PHE A 198 5.35 -19.18 0.35
C PHE A 198 4.67 -20.07 -0.72
N ARG A 199 5.47 -20.79 -1.54
CA ARG A 199 5.02 -21.75 -2.56
C ARG A 199 5.77 -23.07 -2.42
N PRO A 200 5.56 -23.82 -1.33
CA PRO A 200 6.40 -24.99 -1.02
C PRO A 200 6.35 -26.10 -2.06
N SER A 201 5.29 -26.19 -2.86
CA SER A 201 5.17 -27.16 -3.97
C SER A 201 5.84 -26.73 -5.27
N VAL A 202 6.32 -25.48 -5.36
CA VAL A 202 6.95 -24.96 -6.58
C VAL A 202 8.46 -25.14 -6.48
N LYS A 203 9.07 -25.75 -7.52
CA LYS A 203 10.53 -25.88 -7.61
C LYS A 203 11.18 -24.50 -7.71
N ASN A 204 12.39 -24.38 -7.19
CA ASN A 204 13.20 -23.17 -7.30
C ASN A 204 13.32 -22.72 -8.76
N GLN A 205 13.20 -21.42 -8.98
CA GLN A 205 13.33 -20.82 -10.30
C GLN A 205 14.78 -20.47 -10.60
N ARG A 206 15.15 -20.52 -11.87
CA ARG A 206 16.44 -19.96 -12.26
C ARG A 206 16.38 -18.44 -12.16
N CYS A 207 17.27 -17.84 -11.38
CA CYS A 207 17.38 -16.41 -11.19
C CYS A 207 18.84 -15.99 -11.27
N ASN A 208 19.13 -14.96 -12.06
CA ASN A 208 20.49 -14.43 -12.23
C ASN A 208 20.72 -13.13 -11.43
N LYS A 209 19.71 -12.67 -10.67
CA LYS A 209 19.84 -11.48 -9.83
C LYS A 209 20.72 -11.79 -8.61
N PRO A 210 21.54 -10.83 -8.16
CA PRO A 210 22.27 -10.98 -6.91
C PRO A 210 21.31 -11.05 -5.71
N VAL A 211 21.74 -11.73 -4.67
CA VAL A 211 21.01 -11.72 -3.40
C VAL A 211 21.27 -10.41 -2.64
N ILE A 212 20.25 -9.93 -1.98
CA ILE A 212 20.29 -8.77 -1.10
C ILE A 212 20.06 -9.25 0.32
N PRO A 213 21.07 -9.16 1.20
CA PRO A 213 20.90 -9.53 2.59
C PRO A 213 20.00 -8.52 3.31
N SER A 214 19.09 -9.01 4.12
CA SER A 214 18.15 -8.17 4.85
C SER A 214 17.81 -8.76 6.22
N GLN A 215 17.29 -7.94 7.11
CA GLN A 215 16.64 -8.44 8.32
C GLN A 215 15.21 -8.83 7.95
N ARG A 216 14.70 -9.95 8.50
CA ARG A 216 13.36 -10.46 8.16
C ARG A 216 12.21 -9.47 8.45
N GLY A 217 12.39 -8.54 9.41
CA GLY A 217 11.43 -7.49 9.76
C GLY A 217 11.69 -6.16 9.06
N ALA A 218 12.63 -6.09 8.11
CA ALA A 218 12.90 -4.85 7.38
C ALA A 218 11.80 -4.58 6.34
N SER A 219 11.47 -3.31 6.14
CA SER A 219 10.40 -2.87 5.22
C SER A 219 10.61 -3.32 3.78
N ASN A 220 11.88 -3.41 3.33
CA ASN A 220 12.22 -3.85 1.97
C ASN A 220 12.00 -5.34 1.70
N VAL A 221 11.61 -6.11 2.71
CA VAL A 221 11.31 -7.55 2.55
C VAL A 221 9.95 -7.76 1.88
N TYR A 222 9.00 -6.87 2.10
CA TYR A 222 7.65 -7.02 1.54
C TYR A 222 6.97 -5.66 1.38
N PHE A 223 6.58 -5.35 0.16
CA PHE A 223 5.69 -4.23 -0.15
C PHE A 223 4.45 -4.75 -0.84
N ALA A 224 3.29 -4.57 -0.24
CA ALA A 224 2.02 -4.95 -0.86
C ALA A 224 1.74 -4.10 -2.09
N VAL A 225 1.41 -4.73 -3.21
CA VAL A 225 0.87 -4.07 -4.38
C VAL A 225 -0.64 -4.17 -4.30
N SER A 226 -1.30 -3.06 -4.04
CA SER A 226 -2.76 -3.03 -3.88
C SER A 226 -3.40 -1.94 -4.74
N ARG A 227 -4.67 -2.14 -5.05
CA ARG A 227 -5.55 -1.13 -5.64
C ARG A 227 -6.76 -0.96 -4.76
N SER A 228 -7.27 0.25 -4.70
CA SER A 228 -8.51 0.52 -3.97
C SER A 228 -9.47 1.36 -4.77
N ALA A 229 -10.76 1.19 -4.50
CA ALA A 229 -11.82 2.01 -5.06
C ALA A 229 -12.76 2.48 -3.93
N ILE A 230 -13.16 3.74 -4.02
CA ILE A 230 -14.24 4.26 -3.17
C ILE A 230 -15.56 3.82 -3.76
N SER A 231 -16.38 3.15 -2.99
CA SER A 231 -17.69 2.70 -3.41
C SER A 231 -18.64 3.91 -3.57
N ILE A 232 -19.08 4.14 -4.79
CA ILE A 232 -19.87 5.31 -5.19
C ILE A 232 -21.16 4.91 -5.89
N PRO A 233 -22.23 5.73 -5.83
CA PRO A 233 -23.37 5.58 -6.71
C PRO A 233 -22.99 5.72 -8.21
N PRO A 234 -23.71 5.09 -9.15
CA PRO A 234 -24.81 4.13 -8.93
C PRO A 234 -24.35 2.70 -8.62
N TRP A 235 -23.05 2.42 -8.62
CA TRP A 235 -22.41 1.10 -8.48
C TRP A 235 -22.69 0.38 -7.16
N ILE A 236 -23.12 1.13 -6.12
CA ILE A 236 -23.54 0.59 -4.83
C ILE A 236 -25.04 0.28 -4.76
N ASN A 237 -25.78 0.47 -5.86
CA ASN A 237 -27.19 0.14 -5.93
C ASN A 237 -27.39 -1.40 -5.87
N PRO A 238 -28.43 -1.90 -5.19
CA PRO A 238 -28.72 -3.34 -5.14
C PRO A 238 -28.79 -4.03 -6.50
N LEU A 239 -29.25 -3.36 -7.56
CA LEU A 239 -29.26 -3.90 -8.91
C LEU A 239 -27.86 -4.27 -9.42
N TYR A 240 -26.86 -3.40 -9.22
CA TYR A 240 -25.47 -3.70 -9.62
C TYR A 240 -24.90 -4.86 -8.84
N ASN A 241 -25.19 -4.94 -7.53
CA ASN A 241 -24.76 -6.08 -6.72
C ASN A 241 -25.37 -7.40 -7.22
N LEU A 242 -26.65 -7.38 -7.59
CA LEU A 242 -27.35 -8.53 -8.13
C LEU A 242 -26.80 -8.94 -9.52
N ILE A 243 -26.46 -7.96 -10.37
CA ILE A 243 -25.78 -8.22 -11.65
C ILE A 243 -24.41 -8.87 -11.40
N ASP A 244 -23.62 -8.39 -10.44
CA ASP A 244 -22.31 -8.96 -10.10
C ASP A 244 -22.40 -10.36 -9.48
N GLU A 245 -23.48 -10.67 -8.77
CA GLU A 245 -23.75 -12.02 -8.26
C GLU A 245 -24.01 -13.02 -9.40
N HIS A 246 -24.74 -12.59 -10.43
CA HIS A 246 -25.15 -13.41 -11.58
C HIS A 246 -24.35 -13.14 -12.86
N LEU A 247 -23.24 -12.37 -12.77
CA LEU A 247 -22.47 -11.96 -13.95
C LEU A 247 -22.05 -13.13 -14.83
N ARG A 248 -21.60 -14.21 -14.21
CA ARG A 248 -21.16 -15.41 -14.91
C ARG A 248 -22.31 -16.12 -15.63
N ASP A 249 -23.50 -16.14 -15.03
CA ASP A 249 -24.70 -16.73 -15.65
C ASP A 249 -25.14 -15.89 -16.85
N ILE A 250 -25.05 -14.54 -16.71
CA ILE A 250 -25.33 -13.57 -17.78
C ILE A 250 -24.37 -13.76 -18.95
N GLU A 251 -23.05 -13.82 -18.68
CA GLU A 251 -22.02 -14.03 -19.69
C GLU A 251 -22.22 -15.35 -20.42
N LEU A 252 -22.49 -16.44 -19.69
CA LEU A 252 -22.72 -17.75 -20.26
C LEU A 252 -24.01 -17.80 -21.11
N ALA A 253 -25.09 -17.23 -20.61
CA ALA A 253 -26.35 -17.14 -21.32
C ALA A 253 -26.21 -16.31 -22.61
N LYS A 254 -25.51 -15.18 -22.56
CA LYS A 254 -25.18 -14.35 -23.71
C LYS A 254 -24.36 -15.13 -24.75
N GLN A 255 -23.36 -15.88 -24.30
CA GLN A 255 -22.50 -16.66 -25.19
C GLN A 255 -23.24 -17.82 -25.87
N LEU A 256 -24.15 -18.49 -25.17
CA LEU A 256 -24.88 -19.67 -25.69
C LEU A 256 -26.12 -19.30 -26.51
N MET A 257 -26.84 -18.23 -26.12
CA MET A 257 -28.18 -17.91 -26.64
C MET A 257 -28.33 -16.45 -27.10
N GLY A 258 -27.27 -15.63 -27.05
CA GLY A 258 -27.36 -14.21 -27.40
C GLY A 258 -28.32 -13.42 -26.51
N ASP A 259 -29.08 -12.51 -27.11
CA ASP A 259 -30.02 -11.63 -26.38
C ASP A 259 -31.21 -12.39 -25.77
N GLU A 260 -31.61 -13.53 -26.35
CA GLU A 260 -32.64 -14.41 -25.77
C GLU A 260 -32.16 -14.97 -24.43
N GLY A 261 -30.87 -15.32 -24.29
CA GLY A 261 -30.27 -15.75 -23.04
C GLY A 261 -30.31 -14.68 -21.98
N ILE A 262 -29.98 -13.43 -22.34
CA ILE A 262 -30.08 -12.27 -21.41
C ILE A 262 -31.52 -12.06 -20.96
N THR A 263 -32.48 -12.21 -21.85
CA THR A 263 -33.90 -12.05 -21.53
C THR A 263 -34.37 -13.10 -20.50
N LYS A 264 -33.96 -14.36 -20.67
CA LYS A 264 -34.29 -15.43 -19.70
C LYS A 264 -33.65 -15.19 -18.32
N ILE A 265 -32.41 -14.72 -18.28
CA ILE A 265 -31.75 -14.35 -17.01
C ILE A 265 -32.44 -13.16 -16.35
N TYR A 266 -32.86 -12.15 -17.14
CA TYR A 266 -33.61 -11.02 -16.61
C TYR A 266 -34.95 -11.48 -15.99
N GLU A 267 -35.74 -12.29 -16.67
CA GLU A 267 -37.00 -12.82 -16.17
C GLU A 267 -36.80 -13.65 -14.89
N MET A 268 -35.69 -14.38 -14.77
CA MET A 268 -35.42 -15.27 -13.65
C MET A 268 -34.98 -14.52 -12.39
N TYR A 269 -34.13 -13.51 -12.51
CA TYR A 269 -33.46 -12.90 -11.36
C TYR A 269 -33.72 -11.39 -11.20
N PHE A 270 -34.15 -10.68 -12.27
CA PHE A 270 -34.17 -9.22 -12.28
C PHE A 270 -35.57 -8.62 -12.50
N SER A 271 -36.63 -9.43 -12.45
CA SER A 271 -38.02 -9.01 -12.70
C SER A 271 -38.53 -7.94 -11.71
N ALA A 272 -37.84 -7.70 -10.59
CA ALA A 272 -38.17 -6.63 -9.66
C ALA A 272 -37.73 -5.23 -10.16
N TYR A 273 -36.94 -5.14 -11.21
CA TYR A 273 -36.49 -3.91 -11.85
C TYR A 273 -37.06 -3.80 -13.25
N THR A 274 -37.14 -2.58 -13.79
CA THR A 274 -37.56 -2.43 -15.19
C THR A 274 -36.49 -2.96 -16.14
N ARG A 275 -36.91 -3.38 -17.34
CA ARG A 275 -35.96 -3.86 -18.34
C ARG A 275 -34.95 -2.78 -18.71
N ASN A 276 -35.36 -1.51 -18.81
CA ASN A 276 -34.44 -0.40 -19.12
C ASN A 276 -33.37 -0.21 -18.03
N GLU A 277 -33.77 -0.23 -16.75
CA GLU A 277 -32.83 -0.13 -15.64
C GLU A 277 -31.78 -1.26 -15.66
N PHE A 278 -32.25 -2.49 -15.93
CA PHE A 278 -31.36 -3.64 -16.04
C PHE A 278 -30.40 -3.51 -17.23
N ASP A 279 -30.91 -3.17 -18.42
CA ASP A 279 -30.10 -3.07 -19.63
C ASP A 279 -29.05 -1.96 -19.50
N GLU A 280 -29.40 -0.77 -18.97
CA GLU A 280 -28.45 0.30 -18.70
C GLU A 280 -27.38 -0.09 -17.65
N ALA A 281 -27.80 -0.75 -16.57
CA ALA A 281 -26.89 -1.19 -15.54
C ALA A 281 -25.95 -2.29 -16.05
N LEU A 282 -26.46 -3.22 -16.86
CA LEU A 282 -25.68 -4.27 -17.49
C LEU A 282 -24.67 -3.70 -18.49
N GLU A 283 -25.09 -2.77 -19.36
CA GLU A 283 -24.21 -2.09 -20.31
C GLU A 283 -23.04 -1.39 -19.60
N ARG A 284 -23.34 -0.60 -18.56
CA ARG A 284 -22.31 0.04 -17.73
C ARG A 284 -21.40 -0.98 -17.07
N ARG A 285 -21.95 -2.09 -16.55
CA ARG A 285 -21.16 -3.14 -15.90
C ARG A 285 -20.28 -3.91 -16.88
N MET A 286 -20.75 -4.11 -18.10
CA MET A 286 -20.00 -4.78 -19.16
C MET A 286 -19.00 -3.85 -19.87
N SER A 287 -19.03 -2.54 -19.60
CA SER A 287 -18.03 -1.61 -20.12
C SER A 287 -16.64 -1.99 -19.60
N ASN A 288 -15.69 -2.09 -20.51
CA ASN A 288 -14.33 -2.50 -20.20
C ASN A 288 -13.55 -1.29 -19.67
N ILE A 289 -13.27 -1.26 -18.37
CA ILE A 289 -12.40 -0.26 -17.75
C ILE A 289 -10.96 -0.67 -18.02
N LYS A 290 -10.23 0.16 -18.76
CA LYS A 290 -8.85 -0.15 -19.19
C LYS A 290 -7.79 0.48 -18.30
N GLU A 291 -8.10 1.67 -17.74
CA GLU A 291 -7.16 2.45 -16.97
C GLU A 291 -7.70 2.73 -15.56
N PHE A 292 -6.83 2.73 -14.58
CA PHE A 292 -7.21 3.05 -13.20
C PHE A 292 -7.69 4.50 -13.04
N THR A 293 -7.21 5.39 -13.88
CA THR A 293 -7.65 6.79 -13.98
C THR A 293 -9.15 6.92 -14.26
N GLU A 294 -9.76 5.99 -15.00
CA GLU A 294 -11.20 5.97 -15.24
C GLU A 294 -11.99 5.74 -13.93
N ILE A 295 -11.50 4.86 -13.05
CA ILE A 295 -12.10 4.64 -11.72
C ILE A 295 -12.01 5.92 -10.89
N LYS A 296 -10.84 6.57 -10.85
CA LYS A 296 -10.66 7.85 -10.16
C LYS A 296 -11.59 8.95 -10.72
N GLN A 297 -11.78 8.99 -12.04
CA GLN A 297 -12.70 9.94 -12.66
C GLN A 297 -14.17 9.71 -12.25
N MET A 298 -14.59 8.44 -12.18
CA MET A 298 -15.94 8.09 -11.71
C MET A 298 -16.15 8.52 -10.25
N GLU A 299 -15.16 8.30 -9.39
CA GLU A 299 -15.19 8.71 -7.98
C GLU A 299 -15.25 10.24 -7.84
N TYR A 300 -14.39 10.95 -8.56
CA TYR A 300 -14.35 12.41 -8.58
C TYR A 300 -15.72 12.98 -9.01
N ASN A 301 -16.32 12.44 -10.08
CA ASN A 301 -17.63 12.88 -10.54
C ASN A 301 -18.71 12.60 -9.49
N ALA A 302 -18.71 11.44 -8.83
CA ALA A 302 -19.71 11.12 -7.81
C ALA A 302 -19.59 12.02 -6.57
N ILE A 303 -18.36 12.41 -6.19
CA ILE A 303 -18.15 13.32 -5.07
C ILE A 303 -18.58 14.74 -5.44
N THR A 304 -18.15 15.24 -6.59
CA THR A 304 -18.44 16.63 -7.04
C THR A 304 -19.90 16.85 -7.44
N HIS A 305 -20.62 15.79 -7.87
CA HIS A 305 -22.04 15.85 -8.24
C HIS A 305 -22.93 15.09 -7.25
N HIS A 306 -22.52 15.03 -5.97
CA HIS A 306 -23.24 14.25 -4.95
C HIS A 306 -24.70 14.68 -4.74
N ASN A 307 -25.08 15.91 -5.11
CA ASN A 307 -26.45 16.44 -5.07
C ASN A 307 -27.30 16.08 -6.30
N ASP A 308 -26.72 15.48 -7.34
CA ASP A 308 -27.45 15.05 -8.52
C ASP A 308 -28.27 13.79 -8.17
N PRO A 309 -29.55 13.71 -8.55
CA PRO A 309 -30.41 12.53 -8.35
C PRO A 309 -29.78 11.21 -8.86
N ALA A 310 -28.95 11.27 -9.89
CA ALA A 310 -28.22 10.10 -10.39
C ALA A 310 -27.27 9.48 -9.35
N TYR A 311 -26.80 10.27 -8.37
CA TYR A 311 -25.89 9.85 -7.30
C TYR A 311 -26.58 9.71 -5.93
N GLU A 312 -27.90 9.95 -5.84
CA GLU A 312 -28.64 9.97 -4.57
C GLU A 312 -28.90 8.58 -3.98
N SER A 313 -28.63 7.52 -4.74
CA SER A 313 -28.96 6.15 -4.35
C SER A 313 -27.96 5.58 -3.31
N ASN A 314 -28.53 4.98 -2.25
CA ASN A 314 -27.83 4.21 -1.21
C ASN A 314 -26.89 4.99 -0.28
N LYS A 315 -27.45 5.92 0.49
CA LYS A 315 -26.78 6.67 1.58
C LYS A 315 -26.09 5.80 2.65
N LYS A 316 -26.21 4.47 2.56
CA LYS A 316 -25.57 3.54 3.49
C LYS A 316 -24.05 3.47 3.29
N HIS A 317 -23.57 3.58 2.06
CA HIS A 317 -22.16 3.40 1.71
C HIS A 317 -21.46 4.70 1.29
N PHE A 318 -22.23 5.69 0.84
CA PHE A 318 -21.69 6.98 0.44
C PHE A 318 -22.65 8.11 0.84
N LYS A 319 -22.13 9.14 1.54
CA LYS A 319 -22.88 10.36 1.88
C LYS A 319 -21.91 11.52 1.90
N ALA A 320 -22.27 12.61 1.24
CA ALA A 320 -21.48 13.83 1.19
C ALA A 320 -22.35 15.05 1.50
N GLU A 321 -21.73 16.10 2.06
CA GLU A 321 -22.35 17.35 2.45
C GLU A 321 -21.38 18.49 2.09
N GLU A 322 -21.89 19.60 1.60
CA GLU A 322 -21.09 20.74 1.14
C GLU A 322 -21.60 22.04 1.77
N ASP A 323 -20.68 22.87 2.28
CA ASP A 323 -20.94 24.20 2.77
C ASP A 323 -20.45 25.24 1.75
N ALA A 324 -21.11 26.41 1.70
CA ALA A 324 -20.71 27.49 0.81
C ALA A 324 -19.32 28.03 1.20
N LEU A 325 -18.42 28.17 0.24
CA LEU A 325 -17.09 28.73 0.46
C LEU A 325 -17.14 30.26 0.60
N PRO A 326 -16.41 30.83 1.58
CA PRO A 326 -16.18 32.28 1.65
C PRO A 326 -15.37 32.76 0.44
N GLY A 327 -15.58 34.03 0.05
CA GLY A 327 -14.99 34.59 -1.17
C GLY A 327 -13.46 34.49 -1.28
N TYR A 328 -12.74 34.64 -0.15
CA TYR A 328 -11.28 34.54 -0.13
C TYR A 328 -10.77 33.11 -0.42
N LEU A 329 -11.56 32.07 -0.15
CA LEU A 329 -11.21 30.69 -0.50
C LEU A 329 -11.60 30.32 -1.94
N GLN A 330 -12.65 30.96 -2.52
CA GLN A 330 -13.14 30.65 -3.87
C GLN A 330 -12.09 30.87 -4.95
N LYS A 331 -11.09 31.74 -4.71
CA LYS A 331 -9.95 31.92 -5.62
C LYS A 331 -9.15 30.62 -5.78
N TYR A 332 -8.99 29.86 -4.70
CA TYR A 332 -8.10 28.69 -4.66
C TYR A 332 -8.84 27.37 -4.77
N PHE A 333 -10.07 27.32 -4.27
CA PHE A 333 -10.87 26.11 -4.20
C PHE A 333 -12.24 26.32 -4.85
N SER A 334 -12.67 25.33 -5.62
CA SER A 334 -14.04 25.30 -6.15
C SER A 334 -15.02 24.78 -5.10
N ARG A 335 -14.60 23.78 -4.32
CA ARG A 335 -15.44 23.13 -3.29
C ARG A 335 -14.59 22.55 -2.16
N ILE A 336 -15.22 22.50 -0.96
CA ILE A 336 -14.79 21.65 0.15
C ILE A 336 -16.00 20.82 0.57
N ILE A 337 -15.91 19.50 0.41
CA ILE A 337 -17.02 18.57 0.59
C ILE A 337 -16.69 17.64 1.74
N ARG A 338 -17.58 17.55 2.72
CA ARG A 338 -17.52 16.62 3.83
C ARG A 338 -18.13 15.29 3.41
N VAL A 339 -17.30 14.26 3.24
CA VAL A 339 -17.76 12.91 2.95
C VAL A 339 -18.00 12.20 4.28
N THR A 340 -19.24 12.32 4.77
CA THR A 340 -19.65 11.83 6.10
C THR A 340 -19.74 10.31 6.17
N ARG A 341 -19.76 9.66 5.02
CA ARG A 341 -19.72 8.20 4.94
C ARG A 341 -19.09 7.77 3.62
N LEU A 342 -18.09 6.94 3.70
CA LEU A 342 -17.48 6.28 2.55
C LEU A 342 -17.17 4.82 2.87
N ARG A 343 -17.18 3.98 1.83
CA ARG A 343 -16.69 2.60 1.86
C ARG A 343 -15.57 2.48 0.85
N GLU A 344 -14.39 2.03 1.28
CA GLU A 344 -13.27 1.70 0.41
C GLU A 344 -13.16 0.18 0.27
N VAL A 345 -13.05 -0.31 -0.95
CA VAL A 345 -12.67 -1.70 -1.25
C VAL A 345 -11.21 -1.69 -1.65
N ARG A 346 -10.36 -2.39 -0.89
CA ARG A 346 -8.93 -2.51 -1.15
C ARG A 346 -8.59 -3.94 -1.50
N VAL A 347 -7.96 -4.13 -2.65
CA VAL A 347 -7.61 -5.42 -3.23
C VAL A 347 -6.10 -5.58 -3.26
N LEU A 348 -5.59 -6.71 -2.79
CA LEU A 348 -4.20 -7.09 -2.92
C LEU A 348 -3.99 -7.79 -4.27
N LEU A 349 -3.05 -7.28 -5.07
CA LEU A 349 -2.72 -7.80 -6.41
C LEU A 349 -1.49 -8.70 -6.39
N GLY A 350 -0.54 -8.35 -5.54
CA GLY A 350 0.76 -8.99 -5.46
C GLY A 350 1.64 -8.29 -4.45
N PHE A 351 2.93 -8.49 -4.58
CA PHE A 351 3.92 -7.78 -3.78
C PHE A 351 5.22 -7.57 -4.55
N THR A 352 6.01 -6.62 -4.10
CA THR A 352 7.40 -6.43 -4.53
C THR A 352 8.34 -6.62 -3.34
N ARG A 353 9.64 -6.80 -3.63
CA ARG A 353 10.72 -6.77 -2.65
C ARG A 353 11.78 -5.77 -3.08
N VAL A 354 12.60 -5.33 -2.13
CA VAL A 354 13.70 -4.37 -2.34
C VAL A 354 13.18 -2.96 -2.56
N GLU A 355 12.25 -2.77 -3.47
CA GLU A 355 11.71 -1.46 -3.84
C GLU A 355 10.18 -1.43 -3.73
N ALA A 356 9.68 -0.32 -3.19
CA ALA A 356 8.25 -0.08 -3.10
C ALA A 356 7.61 0.10 -4.49
N PRO A 357 6.40 -0.42 -4.71
CA PRO A 357 5.68 -0.24 -5.97
C PRO A 357 5.22 1.22 -6.14
N ASP A 358 4.91 1.60 -7.38
CA ASP A 358 4.12 2.80 -7.63
C ASP A 358 2.63 2.43 -7.62
N PRO A 359 1.82 3.05 -6.78
CA PRO A 359 0.40 2.73 -6.69
C PRO A 359 -0.40 3.12 -7.94
N ASP A 360 0.09 4.05 -8.76
CA ASP A 360 -0.59 4.49 -9.99
C ASP A 360 -0.03 3.85 -11.27
N ALA A 361 1.07 3.08 -11.20
CA ALA A 361 1.59 2.38 -12.37
C ALA A 361 0.73 1.15 -12.67
N ASP A 362 0.12 1.10 -13.87
CA ASP A 362 -0.73 -0.02 -14.28
C ASP A 362 0.06 -1.31 -14.46
N GLU A 363 1.30 -1.22 -14.95
CA GLU A 363 2.19 -2.36 -15.12
C GLU A 363 3.52 -2.13 -14.39
N GLN A 364 3.90 -3.10 -13.57
CA GLN A 364 5.17 -3.11 -12.84
C GLN A 364 5.87 -4.46 -13.04
N PRO A 365 7.09 -4.47 -13.60
CA PRO A 365 7.74 -5.72 -14.04
C PRO A 365 8.09 -6.68 -12.90
N ASN A 366 8.29 -6.16 -11.67
CA ASN A 366 8.80 -6.95 -10.54
C ASN A 366 7.70 -7.39 -9.55
N VAL A 367 6.43 -7.27 -9.94
CA VAL A 367 5.32 -7.69 -9.08
C VAL A 367 5.20 -9.21 -9.07
N VAL A 368 5.29 -9.79 -7.89
CA VAL A 368 5.04 -11.21 -7.68
C VAL A 368 3.55 -11.44 -7.50
N ALA A 369 2.94 -12.17 -8.43
CA ALA A 369 1.53 -12.51 -8.35
C ALA A 369 1.21 -13.37 -7.12
N LEU A 370 -0.02 -13.26 -6.60
CA LEU A 370 -0.47 -14.00 -5.40
C LEU A 370 -0.69 -15.48 -5.65
N SER A 371 -0.89 -15.89 -6.91
CA SER A 371 -1.03 -17.28 -7.33
C SER A 371 -0.17 -17.58 -8.54
N LYS A 372 0.40 -18.79 -8.62
CA LYS A 372 1.17 -19.26 -9.76
C LYS A 372 0.51 -20.52 -10.36
N GLY A 373 0.17 -20.47 -11.65
CA GLY A 373 -0.20 -21.64 -12.45
C GLY A 373 -1.69 -21.80 -12.77
N LYS A 374 -2.61 -21.46 -11.90
CA LYS A 374 -4.02 -21.24 -12.24
C LYS A 374 -4.30 -19.76 -12.11
N GLN A 375 -4.86 -19.17 -13.14
CA GLN A 375 -5.39 -17.82 -13.05
C GLN A 375 -6.61 -17.89 -12.13
N GLU A 376 -6.41 -17.56 -10.86
CA GLU A 376 -7.52 -17.43 -9.92
C GLU A 376 -8.38 -16.27 -10.39
N ARG A 377 -9.68 -16.52 -10.59
CA ARG A 377 -10.63 -15.47 -11.00
C ARG A 377 -11.12 -14.63 -9.80
N TRP A 378 -10.37 -14.61 -8.74
CA TRP A 378 -10.65 -13.81 -7.54
C TRP A 378 -9.35 -13.32 -6.89
N LEU A 379 -9.46 -12.24 -6.13
CA LEU A 379 -8.35 -11.70 -5.34
C LEU A 379 -8.78 -11.45 -3.89
N PRO A 380 -7.84 -11.49 -2.94
CA PRO A 380 -8.12 -11.13 -1.56
C PRO A 380 -8.32 -9.62 -1.43
N ALA A 381 -9.36 -9.22 -0.70
CA ALA A 381 -9.69 -7.82 -0.47
C ALA A 381 -10.20 -7.59 0.96
N ALA A 382 -10.19 -6.33 1.37
CA ALA A 382 -10.82 -5.88 2.60
C ALA A 382 -11.71 -4.66 2.32
N GLU A 383 -12.80 -4.57 3.09
CA GLU A 383 -13.66 -3.39 3.12
C GLU A 383 -13.29 -2.53 4.32
N VAL A 384 -13.23 -1.25 4.09
CA VAL A 384 -12.97 -0.25 5.11
C VAL A 384 -14.06 0.80 5.03
N ASN A 385 -14.78 1.04 6.13
CA ASN A 385 -15.73 2.12 6.23
C ASN A 385 -15.06 3.32 6.89
N GLY A 386 -15.35 4.52 6.40
CA GLY A 386 -14.69 5.72 6.88
C GLY A 386 -15.46 6.98 6.57
N GLU A 387 -14.77 8.08 6.77
CA GLU A 387 -15.20 9.44 6.51
C GLU A 387 -14.04 10.24 5.95
N GLY A 388 -14.30 11.40 5.34
CA GLY A 388 -13.23 12.19 4.77
C GLY A 388 -13.66 13.61 4.39
N ILE A 389 -12.68 14.36 3.92
CA ILE A 389 -12.85 15.72 3.42
C ILE A 389 -12.26 15.75 2.01
N PHE A 390 -13.08 16.11 1.04
CA PHE A 390 -12.68 16.30 -0.34
C PHE A 390 -12.50 17.80 -0.61
N VAL A 391 -11.36 18.14 -1.21
CA VAL A 391 -11.03 19.52 -1.60
C VAL A 391 -10.83 19.56 -3.10
N GLU A 392 -11.66 20.32 -3.80
CA GLU A 392 -11.53 20.60 -5.22
C GLU A 392 -10.82 21.93 -5.45
N PHE A 393 -9.71 21.90 -6.16
CA PHE A 393 -8.96 23.10 -6.50
C PHE A 393 -9.62 23.84 -7.66
N ASN A 394 -9.52 25.17 -7.66
CA ASN A 394 -10.03 26.01 -8.72
C ASN A 394 -9.15 25.83 -9.99
N LYS A 395 -9.74 25.27 -11.04
CA LYS A 395 -9.03 24.92 -12.29
C LYS A 395 -8.47 26.12 -13.02
N ASP A 396 -9.20 27.24 -13.01
CA ASP A 396 -8.77 28.46 -13.71
C ASP A 396 -7.55 29.08 -13.01
N THR A 397 -7.57 29.14 -11.69
CA THR A 397 -6.44 29.62 -10.89
C THR A 397 -5.24 28.68 -11.01
N LEU A 398 -5.45 27.35 -10.98
CA LEU A 398 -4.38 26.38 -11.22
C LEU A 398 -3.74 26.54 -12.59
N ALA A 399 -4.55 26.73 -13.63
CA ALA A 399 -4.06 26.92 -15.00
C ALA A 399 -3.25 28.23 -15.14
N ALA A 400 -3.73 29.31 -14.55
CA ALA A 400 -3.03 30.59 -14.55
C ALA A 400 -1.68 30.49 -13.80
N TRP A 401 -1.68 29.86 -12.62
CA TRP A 401 -0.47 29.63 -11.82
C TRP A 401 0.54 28.73 -12.52
N LEU A 402 0.11 27.61 -13.10
CA LEU A 402 0.97 26.68 -13.83
C LEU A 402 1.69 27.34 -15.01
N ASN A 403 1.01 28.29 -15.69
CA ASN A 403 1.56 29.02 -16.82
C ASN A 403 2.39 30.26 -16.45
N SER A 404 2.48 30.58 -15.15
CA SER A 404 3.32 31.69 -14.69
C SER A 404 4.81 31.45 -15.00
N PRO A 405 5.60 32.52 -15.26
CA PRO A 405 7.03 32.38 -15.54
C PRO A 405 7.81 31.65 -14.44
N ALA A 406 7.43 31.86 -13.19
CA ALA A 406 8.08 31.24 -12.02
C ALA A 406 7.86 29.74 -11.95
N VAL A 407 6.67 29.25 -12.30
CA VAL A 407 6.26 27.85 -12.13
C VAL A 407 6.53 27.00 -13.37
N LYS A 408 6.37 27.58 -14.59
CA LYS A 408 6.44 26.83 -15.84
C LYS A 408 7.73 26.01 -16.00
N GLY A 409 8.88 26.65 -15.74
CA GLY A 409 10.18 25.96 -15.84
C GLY A 409 10.38 24.88 -14.74
N LEU A 410 9.89 25.15 -13.55
CA LEU A 410 9.94 24.19 -12.43
C LEU A 410 9.01 23.00 -12.68
N SER A 411 7.82 23.26 -13.21
CA SER A 411 6.86 22.22 -13.62
C SER A 411 7.44 21.24 -14.63
N GLN A 412 8.21 21.76 -15.62
CA GLN A 412 8.90 20.90 -16.58
C GLN A 412 9.93 19.99 -15.89
N LYS A 413 10.71 20.53 -14.94
CA LYS A 413 11.68 19.73 -14.17
C LYS A 413 11.01 18.60 -13.39
N TYR A 414 9.83 18.81 -12.78
CA TYR A 414 9.06 17.75 -12.13
C TYR A 414 8.62 16.68 -13.11
N SER A 415 8.11 17.08 -14.27
CA SER A 415 7.66 16.14 -15.29
C SER A 415 8.82 15.30 -15.84
N ASP A 416 9.97 15.90 -16.07
CA ASP A 416 11.16 15.21 -16.58
C ASP A 416 11.74 14.25 -15.54
N SER A 417 11.90 14.71 -14.28
CA SER A 417 12.35 13.85 -13.17
C SER A 417 11.42 12.64 -12.95
N TYR A 418 10.11 12.84 -13.08
CA TYR A 418 9.13 11.75 -12.97
C TYR A 418 9.28 10.74 -14.12
N ARG A 419 9.47 11.23 -15.38
CA ARG A 419 9.72 10.35 -16.52
C ARG A 419 11.00 9.54 -16.35
N GLU A 420 12.13 10.20 -16.02
CA GLU A 420 13.41 9.53 -15.78
C GLU A 420 13.31 8.47 -14.68
N PHE A 421 12.58 8.79 -13.60
CA PHE A 421 12.33 7.83 -12.53
C PHE A 421 11.58 6.60 -13.04
N CYS A 422 10.44 6.78 -13.72
CA CYS A 422 9.63 5.69 -14.26
C CYS A 422 10.40 4.85 -15.30
N GLU A 423 11.12 5.50 -16.21
CA GLU A 423 11.96 4.82 -17.20
C GLU A 423 13.05 3.97 -16.54
N SER A 424 13.70 4.50 -15.48
CA SER A 424 14.70 3.75 -14.71
C SER A 424 14.18 2.50 -14.02
N LYS A 425 12.84 2.43 -13.81
CA LYS A 425 12.13 1.29 -13.22
C LYS A 425 11.44 0.39 -14.25
N GLY A 426 11.41 0.79 -15.51
CA GLY A 426 10.65 0.12 -16.56
C GLY A 426 9.13 0.21 -16.38
N TRP A 427 8.64 1.28 -15.73
CA TRP A 427 7.21 1.50 -15.50
C TRP A 427 6.56 2.23 -16.67
N THR A 428 5.35 1.79 -17.02
CA THR A 428 4.54 2.47 -18.03
C THR A 428 3.90 3.73 -17.44
N ILE A 429 4.12 4.87 -18.09
CA ILE A 429 3.56 6.16 -17.67
C ILE A 429 2.21 6.35 -18.37
N THR A 430 1.13 6.38 -17.60
CA THR A 430 -0.23 6.69 -18.10
C THR A 430 -0.53 8.20 -18.04
N VAL A 431 -0.12 8.86 -16.95
CA VAL A 431 -0.31 10.29 -16.74
C VAL A 431 0.99 10.94 -16.29
N VAL A 432 1.49 11.92 -17.05
CA VAL A 432 2.69 12.67 -16.66
C VAL A 432 2.35 13.67 -15.58
N ARG A 433 2.94 13.49 -14.41
CA ARG A 433 2.78 14.38 -13.26
C ARG A 433 3.58 15.65 -13.44
N ASN A 434 3.02 16.78 -13.00
CA ASN A 434 3.59 18.11 -13.11
C ASN A 434 3.49 18.88 -11.78
N ALA A 435 3.79 20.19 -11.77
CA ALA A 435 3.72 21.01 -10.56
C ALA A 435 2.34 21.02 -9.88
N VAL A 436 1.24 20.84 -10.64
CA VAL A 436 -0.12 20.77 -10.06
C VAL A 436 -0.26 19.50 -9.20
N TYR A 437 0.25 18.36 -9.67
CA TYR A 437 0.27 17.14 -8.87
C TYR A 437 1.09 17.34 -7.59
N VAL A 438 2.29 17.91 -7.71
CA VAL A 438 3.18 18.17 -6.57
C VAL A 438 2.53 19.11 -5.54
N LEU A 439 1.86 20.17 -6.01
CA LEU A 439 1.09 21.09 -5.17
C LEU A 439 -0.01 20.36 -4.40
N MET A 440 -0.87 19.62 -5.09
CA MET A 440 -1.99 18.91 -4.45
C MET A 440 -1.50 17.85 -3.46
N HIS A 441 -0.48 17.10 -3.83
CA HIS A 441 0.12 16.06 -2.99
C HIS A 441 0.77 16.66 -1.75
N THR A 442 1.56 17.74 -1.90
CA THR A 442 2.19 18.41 -0.76
C THR A 442 1.15 19.03 0.17
N PHE A 443 0.13 19.69 -0.39
CA PHE A 443 -0.96 20.24 0.40
C PHE A 443 -1.70 19.14 1.18
N ALA A 444 -1.97 17.99 0.56
CA ALA A 444 -2.55 16.84 1.25
C ALA A 444 -1.72 16.41 2.47
N HIS A 445 -0.40 16.30 2.31
CA HIS A 445 0.51 15.93 3.41
C HIS A 445 0.51 16.94 4.56
N LEU A 446 0.58 18.24 4.24
CA LEU A 446 0.54 19.29 5.26
C LEU A 446 -0.77 19.25 6.03
N MET A 447 -1.90 19.06 5.33
CA MET A 447 -3.22 18.93 5.95
C MET A 447 -3.33 17.66 6.82
N ILE A 448 -2.84 16.50 6.37
CA ILE A 448 -2.84 15.26 7.15
C ILE A 448 -2.08 15.45 8.48
N LYS A 449 -0.95 16.13 8.47
CA LYS A 449 -0.18 16.41 9.70
C LYS A 449 -1.04 17.22 10.69
N GLN A 450 -1.68 18.30 10.27
CA GLN A 450 -2.52 19.14 11.12
C GLN A 450 -3.80 18.43 11.58
N MET A 451 -4.46 17.71 10.66
CA MET A 451 -5.63 16.91 10.99
C MET A 451 -5.32 15.83 12.04
N SER A 452 -4.15 15.20 11.94
CA SER A 452 -3.69 14.21 12.93
C SER A 452 -3.55 14.82 14.33
N MET A 453 -2.99 16.02 14.43
CA MET A 453 -2.85 16.72 15.71
C MET A 453 -4.20 17.16 16.29
N SER A 454 -5.11 17.62 15.43
CA SER A 454 -6.40 18.19 15.86
C SER A 454 -7.47 17.14 16.13
N SER A 455 -7.48 16.02 15.40
CA SER A 455 -8.50 14.96 15.52
C SER A 455 -8.13 13.84 16.51
N GLY A 456 -6.86 13.76 16.90
CA GLY A 456 -6.35 12.64 17.69
C GLY A 456 -6.16 11.33 16.91
N TYR A 457 -6.43 11.30 15.60
CA TYR A 457 -6.05 10.17 14.76
C TYR A 457 -4.53 10.13 14.56
N SER A 458 -3.97 8.94 14.49
CA SER A 458 -2.58 8.78 14.03
C SER A 458 -2.45 9.26 12.58
N SER A 459 -1.33 9.90 12.23
CA SER A 459 -1.03 10.29 10.83
C SER A 459 -1.02 9.10 9.87
N SER A 460 -0.80 7.89 10.36
CA SER A 460 -0.92 6.66 9.57
C SER A 460 -2.36 6.17 9.38
N ALA A 461 -3.33 6.73 10.12
CA ALA A 461 -4.74 6.39 10.00
C ALA A 461 -5.48 7.27 8.99
N ILE A 462 -4.98 8.48 8.73
CA ILE A 462 -5.52 9.39 7.72
C ILE A 462 -4.75 9.14 6.43
N ARG A 463 -5.47 9.00 5.32
CA ARG A 463 -4.94 8.69 3.99
C ARG A 463 -5.29 9.77 3.01
N GLU A 464 -4.49 9.87 1.97
CA GLU A 464 -4.80 10.70 0.82
C GLU A 464 -5.28 9.86 -0.36
N ARG A 465 -6.05 10.51 -1.24
CA ARG A 465 -6.38 10.05 -2.57
C ARG A 465 -6.37 11.25 -3.50
N ILE A 466 -5.48 11.23 -4.48
CA ILE A 466 -5.25 12.37 -5.38
C ILE A 466 -5.99 12.13 -6.69
N TYR A 467 -6.83 13.06 -7.06
CA TYR A 467 -7.56 13.10 -8.33
C TYR A 467 -6.90 14.13 -9.24
N PHE A 468 -6.02 13.66 -10.09
CA PHE A 468 -5.20 14.48 -11.00
C PHE A 468 -5.39 14.06 -12.44
N GLY A 469 -5.59 15.02 -13.34
CA GLY A 469 -5.77 14.84 -14.78
C GLY A 469 -6.53 16.01 -15.39
N ASP A 470 -6.77 15.99 -16.69
CA ASP A 470 -7.40 17.10 -17.41
C ASP A 470 -8.77 17.50 -16.84
N LYS A 471 -9.51 16.52 -16.33
CA LYS A 471 -10.87 16.71 -15.78
C LYS A 471 -10.90 16.71 -14.27
N MET A 472 -9.79 16.40 -13.60
CA MET A 472 -9.73 16.20 -12.15
C MET A 472 -8.67 17.13 -11.53
N SER A 473 -9.05 17.83 -10.46
CA SER A 473 -8.15 18.68 -9.68
C SER A 473 -8.56 18.68 -8.21
N GLY A 474 -8.40 17.54 -7.52
CA GLY A 474 -8.86 17.43 -6.14
C GLY A 474 -8.09 16.42 -5.33
N ILE A 475 -8.28 16.49 -4.03
CA ILE A 475 -7.76 15.54 -3.05
C ILE A 475 -8.87 15.08 -2.12
N LEU A 476 -8.87 13.83 -1.73
CA LEU A 476 -9.69 13.28 -0.65
C LEU A 476 -8.78 12.86 0.49
N LEU A 477 -8.95 13.49 1.65
CA LEU A 477 -8.30 13.14 2.91
C LEU A 477 -9.29 12.35 3.73
N TYR A 478 -9.00 11.07 4.03
CA TYR A 478 -9.99 10.20 4.64
C TYR A 478 -9.37 9.23 5.64
N THR A 479 -10.17 8.82 6.59
CA THR A 479 -9.84 7.73 7.50
C THR A 479 -10.76 6.56 7.23
N GLY A 480 -10.26 5.37 7.54
CA GLY A 480 -11.05 4.16 7.46
C GLY A 480 -10.69 3.21 8.58
N SER A 481 -11.70 2.74 9.30
CA SER A 481 -11.56 1.70 10.30
C SER A 481 -12.17 0.41 9.78
N SER A 482 -11.44 -0.69 9.91
CA SER A 482 -11.99 -2.03 9.68
C SER A 482 -12.85 -2.51 10.85
N ASP A 483 -12.73 -1.85 12.00
CA ASP A 483 -13.45 -2.22 13.22
C ASP A 483 -14.75 -1.39 13.29
N LYS A 484 -15.87 -2.06 13.48
CA LYS A 484 -17.23 -1.46 13.58
C LYS A 484 -17.41 -0.51 14.79
N GLU A 485 -16.39 -0.35 15.62
CA GLU A 485 -16.45 0.33 16.91
C GLU A 485 -15.72 1.69 16.96
N GLY A 486 -15.18 2.18 15.84
CA GLY A 486 -14.62 3.55 15.80
C GLY A 486 -15.73 4.59 15.71
N SER A 487 -15.74 5.59 16.59
CA SER A 487 -16.62 6.74 16.45
C SER A 487 -16.23 7.53 15.20
N LEU A 488 -16.98 7.37 14.09
CA LEU A 488 -16.90 8.25 12.94
C LEU A 488 -17.44 9.63 13.34
N GLY A 489 -16.92 10.70 12.76
CA GLY A 489 -17.34 12.09 12.98
C GLY A 489 -16.20 13.05 13.32
N GLY A 490 -15.09 12.56 13.87
CA GLY A 490 -13.98 13.42 14.28
C GLY A 490 -13.22 14.07 13.14
N LEU A 491 -13.03 13.36 12.03
CA LEU A 491 -12.34 13.90 10.85
C LEU A 491 -13.26 14.81 10.04
N VAL A 492 -14.49 14.40 9.82
CA VAL A 492 -15.49 15.15 9.03
C VAL A 492 -15.79 16.52 9.64
N GLU A 493 -15.84 16.63 10.97
CA GLU A 493 -16.05 17.92 11.65
C GLU A 493 -14.95 18.94 11.33
N LEU A 494 -13.72 18.50 11.09
CA LEU A 494 -12.63 19.38 10.65
C LEU A 494 -12.84 19.95 9.24
N GLY A 495 -13.78 19.39 8.46
CA GLY A 495 -14.18 19.89 7.15
C GLY A 495 -15.15 21.07 7.18
N ASN A 496 -15.65 21.48 8.35
CA ASN A 496 -16.36 22.75 8.51
C ASN A 496 -15.44 23.92 8.15
N ILE A 497 -15.96 24.91 7.44
CA ILE A 497 -15.14 25.98 6.83
C ILE A 497 -14.24 26.70 7.86
N ASP A 498 -14.74 27.01 9.04
CA ASP A 498 -13.94 27.67 10.08
C ASP A 498 -12.80 26.77 10.59
N GLN A 499 -13.09 25.48 10.81
CA GLN A 499 -12.10 24.51 11.24
C GLN A 499 -11.04 24.29 10.13
N MET A 500 -11.50 24.15 8.89
CA MET A 500 -10.64 23.94 7.74
C MET A 500 -9.72 25.15 7.49
N THR A 501 -10.23 26.38 7.67
CA THR A 501 -9.43 27.60 7.59
C THR A 501 -8.36 27.66 8.67
N ASN A 502 -8.69 27.28 9.91
CA ASN A 502 -7.72 27.19 11.00
C ASN A 502 -6.63 26.15 10.72
N LEU A 503 -7.03 24.96 10.24
CA LEU A 503 -6.08 23.92 9.86
C LEU A 503 -5.15 24.36 8.73
N MET A 504 -5.68 25.06 7.71
CA MET A 504 -4.87 25.62 6.62
C MET A 504 -3.87 26.65 7.15
N ARG A 505 -4.31 27.58 8.01
CA ARG A 505 -3.42 28.54 8.65
C ARG A 505 -2.27 27.84 9.37
N ASP A 506 -2.59 26.87 10.24
CA ASP A 506 -1.59 26.17 11.05
C ASP A 506 -0.64 25.35 10.16
N ALA A 507 -1.17 24.71 9.11
CA ALA A 507 -0.38 23.98 8.10
C ALA A 507 0.58 24.91 7.34
N PHE A 508 0.12 26.07 6.94
CA PHE A 508 0.95 27.06 6.26
C PHE A 508 2.04 27.62 7.16
N GLN A 509 1.71 27.99 8.41
CA GLN A 509 2.67 28.47 9.39
C GLN A 509 3.79 27.46 9.64
N GLU A 510 3.46 26.18 9.81
CA GLU A 510 4.46 25.12 9.99
C GLU A 510 5.32 24.92 8.74
N ALA A 511 4.73 25.07 7.54
CA ALA A 511 5.43 24.84 6.28
C ALA A 511 6.37 25.97 5.85
N LEU A 512 6.20 27.19 6.39
CA LEU A 512 7.07 28.33 6.05
C LEU A 512 8.54 28.08 6.42
N VAL A 513 8.81 27.35 7.50
CA VAL A 513 10.14 27.08 8.02
C VAL A 513 10.35 25.58 8.23
N CYS A 514 11.52 25.07 7.86
CA CYS A 514 11.92 23.70 8.17
C CYS A 514 13.18 23.68 9.02
N THR A 515 13.24 22.80 10.01
CA THR A 515 14.43 22.61 10.86
C THR A 515 15.70 22.22 10.08
N ASN A 516 15.53 21.73 8.85
CA ASN A 516 16.63 21.35 7.95
C ASN A 516 16.94 22.43 6.89
N ASP A 517 16.41 23.65 7.05
CA ASP A 517 16.80 24.76 6.18
C ASP A 517 18.22 25.26 6.55
N PRO A 518 19.05 25.69 5.59
CA PRO A 518 18.68 25.96 4.18
C PRO A 518 18.73 24.73 3.24
N GLU A 519 19.24 23.59 3.68
CA GLU A 519 19.42 22.41 2.80
C GLU A 519 18.10 21.90 2.24
N CYS A 520 17.04 21.85 3.05
CA CYS A 520 15.72 21.40 2.60
C CYS A 520 15.13 22.36 1.56
N MET A 521 15.19 23.68 1.78
CA MET A 521 14.58 24.67 0.87
C MET A 521 15.31 24.78 -0.46
N SER A 522 16.61 24.51 -0.50
CA SER A 522 17.43 24.56 -1.72
C SER A 522 17.27 23.33 -2.61
N ASN A 523 16.62 22.29 -2.13
CA ASN A 523 16.42 21.06 -2.91
C ASN A 523 15.45 21.30 -4.09
N LEU A 524 15.83 20.77 -5.25
CA LEU A 524 15.07 20.83 -6.49
C LEU A 524 15.01 19.43 -7.13
N PRO A 525 13.94 19.12 -7.88
CA PRO A 525 13.86 17.85 -8.59
C PRO A 525 14.96 17.73 -9.63
N ALA A 526 15.69 16.61 -9.59
CA ALA A 526 16.76 16.32 -10.55
C ALA A 526 17.00 14.80 -10.65
N GLY A 527 17.06 14.28 -11.86
CA GLY A 527 17.27 12.85 -12.10
C GLY A 527 16.20 12.01 -11.40
N LYS A 528 16.63 11.04 -10.62
CA LYS A 528 15.74 10.15 -9.84
C LYS A 528 15.17 10.78 -8.58
N ASN A 529 15.66 11.93 -8.14
CA ASN A 529 15.10 12.67 -7.02
C ASN A 529 13.97 13.56 -7.51
N SER A 530 12.74 13.15 -7.25
CA SER A 530 11.53 13.86 -7.65
C SER A 530 10.98 14.83 -6.59
N ASN A 531 11.65 14.97 -5.42
CA ASN A 531 11.27 15.92 -4.39
C ASN A 531 11.96 17.27 -4.61
N GLY A 532 11.23 18.35 -4.33
CA GLY A 532 11.76 19.67 -4.08
C GLY A 532 12.00 19.92 -2.59
N ALA A 533 11.62 21.09 -2.08
CA ALA A 533 11.76 21.45 -0.66
C ALA A 533 10.84 20.58 0.24
N ALA A 534 11.24 19.34 0.47
CA ALA A 534 10.51 18.36 1.28
C ALA A 534 11.45 17.39 1.98
N CYS A 535 11.21 17.16 3.27
CA CYS A 535 11.93 16.19 4.08
C CYS A 535 11.04 15.61 5.19
N HIS A 536 11.58 14.69 5.99
CA HIS A 536 10.85 14.06 7.10
C HIS A 536 10.35 15.07 8.14
N SER A 537 11.07 16.18 8.35
CA SER A 537 10.67 17.20 9.31
C SER A 537 9.47 18.03 8.84
N CYS A 538 9.39 18.38 7.55
CA CYS A 538 8.36 19.29 7.04
C CYS A 538 7.18 18.60 6.35
N CYS A 539 7.40 17.74 5.36
CA CYS A 539 6.35 17.27 4.45
C CYS A 539 6.04 15.77 4.49
N MET A 540 7.01 14.91 4.84
CA MET A 540 6.80 13.46 4.72
C MET A 540 5.87 12.95 5.82
N ILE A 541 5.00 12.01 5.46
CA ILE A 541 4.06 11.29 6.35
C ILE A 541 4.36 9.79 6.33
N SER A 542 3.58 8.99 7.06
CA SER A 542 3.69 7.52 6.99
C SER A 542 3.48 7.04 5.54
N GLU A 543 4.37 6.17 5.04
CA GLU A 543 4.26 5.61 3.67
C GLU A 543 2.93 4.89 3.42
N THR A 544 2.31 4.33 4.46
CA THR A 544 1.01 3.66 4.37
C THR A 544 -0.16 4.63 4.17
N ALA A 545 0.05 5.91 4.43
CA ALA A 545 -0.94 6.99 4.28
C ALA A 545 -0.80 7.72 2.93
N CYS A 546 0.38 7.66 2.31
CA CYS A 546 0.70 8.33 1.06
C CYS A 546 0.50 7.42 -0.17
N GLU A 547 -0.20 7.91 -1.19
CA GLU A 547 -0.37 7.18 -2.47
C GLU A 547 0.93 7.09 -3.29
N ASN A 548 1.95 7.92 -3.02
CA ASN A 548 3.15 8.02 -3.86
C ASN A 548 4.48 7.77 -3.10
N GLY A 549 4.44 7.16 -1.91
CA GLY A 549 5.63 6.80 -1.14
C GLY A 549 6.53 8.02 -0.83
N ASN A 550 5.94 9.15 -0.46
CA ASN A 550 6.63 10.42 -0.13
C ASN A 550 7.50 10.99 -1.27
N ARG A 551 7.13 10.73 -2.53
CA ARG A 551 7.79 11.27 -3.73
C ARG A 551 6.96 12.39 -4.33
N MET A 552 7.61 13.31 -5.06
CA MET A 552 6.98 14.47 -5.68
C MET A 552 6.29 15.40 -4.66
N LEU A 553 7.07 15.84 -3.69
CA LEU A 553 6.67 16.79 -2.65
C LEU A 553 7.54 18.05 -2.73
N ASP A 554 6.93 19.22 -2.54
CA ASP A 554 7.63 20.52 -2.48
C ASP A 554 6.77 21.57 -1.74
N ARG A 555 7.15 21.93 -0.51
CA ARG A 555 6.44 22.97 0.25
C ARG A 555 6.53 24.36 -0.41
N GLY A 556 7.56 24.62 -1.23
CA GLY A 556 7.72 25.87 -1.95
C GLY A 556 6.68 26.11 -3.05
N LEU A 557 5.92 25.07 -3.44
CA LEU A 557 4.73 25.26 -4.30
C LEU A 557 3.46 25.56 -3.50
N VAL A 558 3.45 25.28 -2.20
CA VAL A 558 2.31 25.53 -1.30
C VAL A 558 2.47 26.86 -0.58
N VAL A 559 3.61 27.09 0.06
CA VAL A 559 3.91 28.30 0.82
C VAL A 559 5.10 29.05 0.24
N PRO A 560 5.16 30.39 0.36
CA PRO A 560 6.30 31.18 -0.10
C PRO A 560 7.53 30.90 0.77
N ILE A 561 8.54 30.30 0.19
CA ILE A 561 9.85 30.10 0.82
C ILE A 561 10.89 31.03 0.20
N PRO A 562 11.94 31.44 0.94
CA PRO A 562 12.98 32.34 0.40
C PRO A 562 13.50 31.92 -0.97
N GLU A 563 13.69 32.90 -1.86
CA GLU A 563 14.14 32.78 -3.25
C GLU A 563 13.14 32.09 -4.21
N ARG A 564 11.97 31.62 -3.71
CA ARG A 564 10.95 30.93 -4.52
C ARG A 564 9.52 31.36 -4.18
N GLU A 565 9.35 32.55 -3.61
CA GLU A 565 8.07 33.10 -3.15
C GLU A 565 7.01 33.12 -4.27
N GLU A 566 7.45 33.43 -5.50
CA GLU A 566 6.57 33.49 -6.67
C GLU A 566 6.12 32.10 -7.19
N CYS A 567 6.74 31.03 -6.70
CA CYS A 567 6.32 29.66 -7.04
C CYS A 567 5.11 29.19 -6.21
N SER A 568 4.84 29.84 -5.08
CA SER A 568 3.77 29.45 -4.17
C SER A 568 2.37 29.72 -4.75
N TYR A 569 1.54 28.67 -4.81
CA TYR A 569 0.14 28.78 -5.22
C TYR A 569 -0.69 29.60 -4.24
N PHE A 570 -0.44 29.46 -2.92
CA PHE A 570 -1.21 30.12 -1.87
C PHE A 570 -0.54 31.38 -1.32
N LYS A 571 0.40 32.01 -2.05
CA LYS A 571 1.17 33.15 -1.57
C LYS A 571 0.31 34.21 -0.86
N GLU A 572 -0.73 34.73 -1.52
CA GLU A 572 -1.60 35.75 -0.95
C GLU A 572 -2.46 35.22 0.22
N LEU A 573 -2.96 33.98 0.12
CA LEU A 573 -3.74 33.35 1.19
C LEU A 573 -2.88 33.12 2.45
N VAL A 574 -1.61 32.75 2.26
CA VAL A 574 -0.64 32.61 3.38
C VAL A 574 -0.42 33.96 4.05
N SER A 575 -0.22 35.04 3.26
CA SER A 575 -0.08 36.40 3.82
C SER A 575 -1.31 36.81 4.64
N GLU A 576 -2.52 36.53 4.12
CA GLU A 576 -3.78 36.86 4.79
C GLU A 576 -4.00 36.04 6.07
N LEU A 577 -3.88 34.72 6.00
CA LEU A 577 -4.20 33.83 7.14
C LEU A 577 -3.12 33.85 8.22
N CYS A 578 -1.85 33.94 7.83
CA CYS A 578 -0.71 33.88 8.77
C CYS A 578 -0.25 35.27 9.23
N GLN A 579 -0.78 36.37 8.67
CA GLN A 579 -0.40 37.75 8.97
C GLN A 579 1.10 38.01 8.79
N VAL A 580 1.69 37.43 7.72
CA VAL A 580 3.12 37.56 7.39
C VAL A 580 3.24 38.46 6.16
N GLU A 581 4.12 39.48 6.24
CA GLU A 581 4.51 40.25 5.03
C GLU A 581 5.45 39.37 4.16
N ILE A 582 5.07 39.15 2.90
CA ILE A 582 5.78 38.25 1.96
C ILE A 582 6.25 39.06 0.75
#